data_4ab69fddd8280dcb6afa66b1ac135fe6
#
_entry.id   4ab69fddd8280dcb6afa66b1ac135fe6
#
_cell.length_a   1.000
_cell.length_b   1.000
_cell.length_c   1.000
_cell.angle_alpha   90.00
_cell.angle_beta   90.00
_cell.angle_gamma   90.00
#
_symmetry.space_group_name_H-M   'P 1'
#
loop_
_entity.id
_entity.type
_entity.pdbx_description
1 polymer ?
#
loop_
_entity_poly.entity_id
_entity_poly.type
_entity_poly.pdbx_seq_one_letter_code
_entity_poly.pdbx_strand_id
1 'polypeptide(L)'
;MADNTILQYKCPCCGGAIEFDSQLQKLRCPYCDTEFDADTLRGFDEGLKSTADHDPEWDSYNSDSGSGDWREGETDGMVSYICQSCGGEIIGDANTAATFCPFCGNTVIVMQKFAGALRPDYVIPFKIDKEGAKTALKNFMKGKRLLPDSFTSENRIDSIQGIYVPFWLFDADADASMSFRATRLSHWSDSRYNYTRTSYFQVLRAGNISFDKVPVDGSKKMDDTYMEALEPYDYSQMVEFGTPYLAGYFADRYDVDADASTPRANERIKNSTVSAFTSTVKGYASCTPVSTNINLTGKKISYALLPVWLLNTKYKDQTYTFAMNGQTGKFIGKLPVDRKKYWKYWGIVAAITAAVCFALSWLIM
;
A
#
# COMPACT_ATOMS: atom_id res chain seq x y z
N MET A 1 47.28 -4.95 -23.04
CA MET A 1 46.70 -4.03 -24.01
C MET A 1 45.67 -3.26 -23.26
N ALA A 2 45.89 -1.97 -23.00
CA ALA A 2 44.92 -1.13 -22.30
C ALA A 2 43.74 -0.89 -23.24
N ASP A 3 42.57 -1.32 -22.82
CA ASP A 3 41.34 -1.11 -23.54
C ASP A 3 41.00 0.38 -23.47
N ASN A 4 41.21 1.08 -24.57
CA ASN A 4 41.02 2.51 -24.68
C ASN A 4 39.54 2.80 -24.97
N THR A 5 38.68 2.50 -24.00
CA THR A 5 37.24 2.77 -24.06
C THR A 5 37.05 4.27 -23.94
N ILE A 6 36.81 4.95 -25.06
CA ILE A 6 36.41 6.36 -25.08
C ILE A 6 35.06 6.45 -24.34
N LEU A 7 35.07 6.98 -23.11
CA LEU A 7 33.90 7.24 -22.34
C LEU A 7 33.08 8.34 -23.02
N GLN A 8 32.06 7.96 -23.78
CA GLN A 8 31.06 8.89 -24.30
C GLN A 8 30.06 9.24 -23.20
N TYR A 9 30.21 10.44 -22.65
CA TYR A 9 29.23 10.95 -21.72
C TYR A 9 27.94 11.33 -22.45
N LYS A 10 26.80 10.82 -21.96
CA LYS A 10 25.47 11.18 -22.46
C LYS A 10 24.87 12.32 -21.63
N CYS A 11 24.21 13.24 -22.29
CA CYS A 11 23.52 14.34 -21.62
C CYS A 11 22.41 13.84 -20.71
N PRO A 12 22.44 14.10 -19.39
CA PRO A 12 21.40 13.69 -18.46
C PRO A 12 20.02 14.31 -18.78
N CYS A 13 20.00 15.43 -19.52
CA CYS A 13 18.76 16.12 -19.85
C CYS A 13 18.05 15.57 -21.09
N CYS A 14 18.80 15.19 -22.14
CA CYS A 14 18.21 14.78 -23.42
C CYS A 14 18.74 13.44 -23.97
N GLY A 15 19.77 12.86 -23.34
CA GLY A 15 20.41 11.61 -23.79
C GLY A 15 21.37 11.77 -24.97
N GLY A 16 21.57 12.98 -25.51
CA GLY A 16 22.51 13.27 -26.59
C GLY A 16 23.97 13.22 -26.12
N ALA A 17 24.93 13.11 -27.08
CA ALA A 17 26.34 13.16 -26.75
C ALA A 17 26.71 14.56 -26.23
N ILE A 18 27.63 14.62 -25.26
CA ILE A 18 28.13 15.88 -24.68
C ILE A 18 29.56 16.12 -25.19
N GLU A 19 29.87 17.36 -25.48
CA GLU A 19 31.18 17.80 -25.95
C GLU A 19 31.79 18.77 -24.94
N PHE A 20 33.12 18.75 -24.79
CA PHE A 20 33.84 19.71 -23.95
C PHE A 20 34.04 21.00 -24.70
N ASP A 21 33.48 22.09 -24.19
CA ASP A 21 33.71 23.44 -24.72
C ASP A 21 34.94 24.05 -24.04
N SER A 22 36.03 24.17 -24.80
CA SER A 22 37.31 24.69 -24.31
C SER A 22 37.26 26.18 -23.98
N GLN A 23 36.32 26.93 -24.53
CA GLN A 23 36.18 28.38 -24.23
C GLN A 23 35.43 28.58 -22.91
N LEU A 24 34.41 27.81 -22.69
CA LEU A 24 33.63 27.87 -21.45
C LEU A 24 34.22 27.04 -20.32
N GLN A 25 35.20 26.15 -20.63
CA GLN A 25 35.78 25.17 -19.68
C GLN A 25 34.71 24.28 -19.03
N LYS A 26 33.64 23.95 -19.79
CA LYS A 26 32.50 23.16 -19.38
C LYS A 26 32.14 22.14 -20.45
N LEU A 27 31.39 21.11 -20.02
CA LEU A 27 30.78 20.19 -20.95
C LEU A 27 29.43 20.77 -21.40
N ARG A 28 29.19 20.78 -22.70
CA ARG A 28 27.98 21.33 -23.33
C ARG A 28 27.32 20.28 -24.20
N CYS A 29 25.99 20.18 -24.09
CA CYS A 29 25.20 19.36 -24.99
C CYS A 29 24.78 20.19 -26.23
N PRO A 30 25.20 19.79 -27.43
CA PRO A 30 24.85 20.54 -28.66
C PRO A 30 23.35 20.39 -29.02
N TYR A 31 22.62 19.45 -28.42
CA TYR A 31 21.21 19.20 -28.73
C TYR A 31 20.23 19.99 -27.85
N CYS A 32 20.60 20.24 -26.59
CA CYS A 32 19.71 20.96 -25.67
C CYS A 32 20.36 22.17 -25.00
N ASP A 33 21.58 22.52 -25.40
CA ASP A 33 22.39 23.66 -24.92
C ASP A 33 22.64 23.66 -23.40
N THR A 34 22.45 22.50 -22.72
CA THR A 34 22.73 22.41 -21.29
C THR A 34 24.22 22.31 -21.04
N GLU A 35 24.71 23.11 -20.10
CA GLU A 35 26.11 23.13 -19.66
C GLU A 35 26.25 22.36 -18.35
N PHE A 36 27.37 21.65 -18.21
CA PHE A 36 27.69 20.85 -17.01
C PHE A 36 29.14 21.11 -16.60
N ASP A 37 29.40 21.22 -15.32
CA ASP A 37 30.73 21.11 -14.77
C ASP A 37 31.22 19.66 -14.80
N ALA A 38 32.51 19.45 -15.06
CA ALA A 38 33.08 18.10 -15.17
C ALA A 38 32.92 17.27 -13.89
N ASP A 39 33.02 17.92 -12.73
CA ASP A 39 32.85 17.26 -11.43
C ASP A 39 31.39 16.81 -11.17
N THR A 40 30.42 17.60 -11.64
CA THR A 40 29.00 17.25 -11.57
C THR A 40 28.70 16.00 -12.38
N LEU A 41 29.32 15.85 -13.57
CA LEU A 41 29.11 14.65 -14.39
C LEU A 41 29.84 13.42 -13.86
N ARG A 42 31.01 13.59 -13.21
CA ARG A 42 31.69 12.49 -12.52
C ARG A 42 30.85 11.94 -11.37
N GLY A 43 30.32 12.81 -10.52
CA GLY A 43 29.42 12.40 -9.43
C GLY A 43 28.15 11.71 -9.95
N PHE A 44 27.66 12.11 -11.13
CA PHE A 44 26.54 11.47 -11.80
C PHE A 44 26.91 10.06 -12.31
N ASP A 45 28.09 9.90 -12.92
CA ASP A 45 28.58 8.61 -13.42
C ASP A 45 28.89 7.62 -12.28
N GLU A 46 29.42 8.12 -11.17
CA GLU A 46 29.66 7.30 -9.97
C GLU A 46 28.33 6.84 -9.35
N GLY A 47 27.34 7.72 -9.29
CA GLY A 47 25.97 7.39 -8.88
C GLY A 47 25.30 6.37 -9.80
N LEU A 48 25.51 6.45 -11.12
CA LEU A 48 25.00 5.48 -12.10
C LEU A 48 25.70 4.12 -12.02
N LYS A 49 27.00 4.08 -11.72
CA LYS A 49 27.77 2.83 -11.58
C LYS A 49 27.42 2.09 -10.28
N SER A 50 26.99 2.79 -9.26
CA SER A 50 26.49 2.18 -8.02
C SER A 50 25.05 1.67 -8.11
N THR A 51 24.34 1.94 -9.19
CA THR A 51 22.98 1.42 -9.50
C THR A 51 23.02 0.03 -10.13
N ALA A 52 23.83 -0.90 -9.64
CA ALA A 52 23.41 -2.29 -9.73
C ALA A 52 22.15 -2.39 -8.86
N ASP A 53 21.02 -2.76 -9.46
CA ASP A 53 19.76 -3.08 -8.77
C ASP A 53 20.04 -4.25 -7.79
N HIS A 54 20.60 -3.93 -6.65
CA HIS A 54 20.70 -4.86 -5.53
C HIS A 54 19.52 -4.54 -4.63
N ASP A 55 18.54 -5.42 -4.68
CA ASP A 55 17.51 -5.39 -3.64
C ASP A 55 18.22 -5.56 -2.29
N PRO A 56 17.97 -4.65 -1.34
CA PRO A 56 18.62 -4.71 -0.04
C PRO A 56 18.28 -6.04 0.63
N GLU A 57 19.30 -6.81 1.00
CA GLU A 57 19.15 -8.03 1.80
C GLU A 57 18.77 -7.64 3.23
N TRP A 58 17.74 -8.25 3.77
CA TRP A 58 17.34 -8.14 5.18
C TRP A 58 17.92 -9.30 5.96
N ASP A 59 18.25 -9.05 7.22
CA ASP A 59 18.53 -10.16 8.13
C ASP A 59 17.25 -10.98 8.28
N SER A 60 17.36 -12.30 8.17
CA SER A 60 16.20 -13.19 8.35
C SER A 60 15.53 -12.87 9.70
N TYR A 61 14.21 -12.90 9.74
CA TYR A 61 13.49 -12.83 11.02
C TYR A 61 13.90 -14.01 11.88
N ASN A 62 14.86 -13.80 12.77
CA ASN A 62 15.42 -14.84 13.60
C ASN A 62 14.67 -14.93 14.92
N SER A 63 14.10 -16.10 15.15
CA SER A 63 13.65 -16.52 16.49
C SER A 63 14.80 -16.60 17.52
N ASP A 64 16.05 -16.53 17.09
CA ASP A 64 17.23 -16.60 17.96
C ASP A 64 17.34 -15.44 18.98
N SER A 65 16.60 -14.35 18.77
CA SER A 65 16.48 -13.24 19.75
C SER A 65 15.41 -13.46 20.83
N GLY A 66 14.75 -14.63 20.87
CA GLY A 66 13.63 -14.93 21.77
C GLY A 66 12.29 -14.33 21.30
N SER A 67 12.27 -13.65 20.16
CA SER A 67 11.06 -13.27 19.44
C SER A 67 10.59 -14.47 18.61
N GLY A 68 9.31 -14.79 18.68
CA GLY A 68 8.71 -15.91 17.95
C GLY A 68 8.52 -17.19 18.75
N ASP A 69 9.17 -17.36 19.92
CA ASP A 69 8.94 -18.51 20.79
C ASP A 69 7.84 -18.24 21.83
N TRP A 70 6.93 -19.20 21.99
CA TRP A 70 5.87 -19.13 22.99
C TRP A 70 6.44 -19.37 24.38
N ARG A 71 6.00 -18.56 25.34
CA ARG A 71 6.35 -18.75 26.76
C ARG A 71 5.60 -19.97 27.32
N GLU A 72 6.15 -20.60 28.36
CA GLU A 72 5.53 -21.76 29.00
C GLU A 72 4.14 -21.42 29.51
N GLY A 73 3.14 -22.22 29.11
CA GLY A 73 1.72 -22.04 29.48
C GLY A 73 0.97 -20.98 28.65
N GLU A 74 1.62 -20.20 27.79
CA GLU A 74 0.98 -19.12 27.04
C GLU A 74 0.02 -19.65 25.94
N THR A 75 0.23 -20.88 25.49
CA THR A 75 -0.63 -21.58 24.51
C THR A 75 -1.73 -22.42 25.13
N ASP A 76 -1.80 -22.49 26.46
CA ASP A 76 -2.81 -23.26 27.15
C ASP A 76 -4.20 -22.69 26.88
N GLY A 77 -5.10 -23.55 26.41
CA GLY A 77 -6.46 -23.13 26.01
C GLY A 77 -6.58 -22.50 24.63
N MET A 78 -5.49 -22.41 23.86
CA MET A 78 -5.54 -21.99 22.45
C MET A 78 -5.91 -23.17 21.55
N VAL A 79 -6.74 -22.88 20.56
CA VAL A 79 -7.16 -23.84 19.53
C VAL A 79 -7.00 -23.22 18.15
N SER A 80 -6.74 -24.06 17.16
CA SER A 80 -6.78 -23.64 15.76
C SER A 80 -8.01 -24.21 15.07
N TYR A 81 -8.59 -23.43 14.15
CA TYR A 81 -9.73 -23.80 13.35
C TYR A 81 -9.33 -23.80 11.88
N ILE A 82 -9.45 -24.95 11.22
CA ILE A 82 -9.11 -25.08 9.80
C ILE A 82 -10.39 -25.15 8.97
N CYS A 83 -10.51 -24.26 8.02
CA CYS A 83 -11.60 -24.26 7.07
C CYS A 83 -11.36 -25.28 5.96
N GLN A 84 -12.20 -26.30 5.86
CA GLN A 84 -12.12 -27.34 4.83
C GLN A 84 -12.39 -26.83 3.41
N SER A 85 -12.97 -25.64 3.28
CA SER A 85 -13.31 -25.06 1.97
C SER A 85 -12.20 -24.21 1.36
N CYS A 86 -11.53 -23.37 2.16
CA CYS A 86 -10.50 -22.45 1.65
C CYS A 86 -9.11 -22.70 2.26
N GLY A 87 -8.98 -23.67 3.18
CA GLY A 87 -7.73 -23.98 3.87
C GLY A 87 -7.28 -22.91 4.88
N GLY A 88 -8.12 -21.89 5.15
CA GLY A 88 -7.80 -20.85 6.13
C GLY A 88 -7.66 -21.42 7.53
N GLU A 89 -6.57 -21.12 8.22
CA GLU A 89 -6.35 -21.48 9.62
C GLU A 89 -6.48 -20.23 10.48
N ILE A 90 -7.40 -20.28 11.44
CA ILE A 90 -7.65 -19.21 12.42
C ILE A 90 -7.38 -19.73 13.82
N ILE A 91 -6.82 -18.89 14.65
CA ILE A 91 -6.48 -19.18 16.04
C ILE A 91 -7.48 -18.46 16.94
N GLY A 92 -7.93 -19.12 17.97
CA GLY A 92 -8.80 -18.54 18.98
C GLY A 92 -8.57 -19.18 20.34
N ASP A 93 -9.25 -18.67 21.37
CA ASP A 93 -9.32 -19.35 22.64
C ASP A 93 -10.39 -20.48 22.60
N ALA A 94 -10.31 -21.43 23.52
CA ALA A 94 -11.21 -22.57 23.57
C ALA A 94 -12.68 -22.16 23.82
N ASN A 95 -12.95 -20.94 24.30
CA ASN A 95 -14.27 -20.41 24.56
C ASN A 95 -14.85 -19.65 23.37
N THR A 96 -14.00 -19.28 22.40
CA THR A 96 -14.40 -18.54 21.19
C THR A 96 -14.77 -19.53 20.09
N ALA A 97 -16.06 -19.85 19.96
CA ALA A 97 -16.54 -20.79 18.94
C ALA A 97 -16.55 -20.15 17.55
N ALA A 98 -15.78 -20.72 16.62
CA ALA A 98 -15.85 -20.37 15.21
C ALA A 98 -17.03 -21.11 14.56
N THR A 99 -18.11 -20.39 14.25
CA THR A 99 -19.31 -20.96 13.60
C THR A 99 -19.19 -20.91 12.05
N PHE A 100 -18.38 -20.06 11.52
CA PHE A 100 -18.11 -19.92 10.08
C PHE A 100 -16.72 -19.30 9.84
N CYS A 101 -16.17 -19.58 8.67
CA CYS A 101 -14.86 -19.06 8.26
C CYS A 101 -14.94 -17.55 7.93
N PRO A 102 -14.12 -16.70 8.54
CA PRO A 102 -14.13 -15.27 8.26
C PRO A 102 -13.69 -14.94 6.82
N PHE A 103 -12.91 -15.83 6.18
CA PHE A 103 -12.37 -15.60 4.83
C PHE A 103 -13.35 -15.96 3.71
N CYS A 104 -14.04 -17.10 3.79
CA CYS A 104 -14.94 -17.56 2.72
C CYS A 104 -16.41 -17.67 3.13
N GLY A 105 -16.73 -17.44 4.40
CA GLY A 105 -18.09 -17.53 4.95
C GLY A 105 -18.65 -18.95 5.05
N ASN A 106 -17.83 -20.01 4.86
CA ASN A 106 -18.27 -21.40 4.94
C ASN A 106 -18.34 -21.87 6.41
N THR A 107 -19.32 -22.73 6.71
CA THR A 107 -19.54 -23.28 8.07
C THR A 107 -18.73 -24.55 8.36
N VAL A 108 -18.02 -25.09 7.36
CA VAL A 108 -17.23 -26.33 7.54
C VAL A 108 -15.86 -25.98 8.13
N ILE A 109 -15.77 -25.95 9.45
CA ILE A 109 -14.57 -25.64 10.21
C ILE A 109 -14.26 -26.80 11.14
N VAL A 110 -13.00 -27.25 11.16
CA VAL A 110 -12.52 -28.31 12.03
C VAL A 110 -11.59 -27.70 13.09
N MET A 111 -11.93 -27.93 14.37
CA MET A 111 -11.10 -27.52 15.49
C MET A 111 -9.93 -28.49 15.67
N GLN A 112 -8.75 -27.96 15.86
CA GLN A 112 -7.52 -28.72 16.14
C GLN A 112 -6.76 -28.11 17.32
N LYS A 113 -5.83 -28.87 17.88
CA LYS A 113 -4.93 -28.35 18.90
C LYS A 113 -3.96 -27.35 18.23
N PHE A 114 -3.79 -26.19 18.87
CA PHE A 114 -2.83 -25.19 18.40
C PHE A 114 -1.41 -25.75 18.34
N ALA A 115 -0.70 -25.57 17.22
CA ALA A 115 0.69 -25.98 17.06
C ALA A 115 1.38 -25.20 15.94
N GLY A 116 2.68 -24.91 16.12
CA GLY A 116 3.61 -24.56 15.04
C GLY A 116 3.49 -23.17 14.42
N ALA A 117 2.84 -22.20 15.06
CA ALA A 117 2.90 -20.79 14.65
C ALA A 117 3.92 -20.03 15.50
N LEU A 118 4.58 -19.04 14.93
CA LEU A 118 5.42 -18.11 15.68
C LEU A 118 4.55 -17.25 16.62
N ARG A 119 5.12 -16.92 17.78
CA ARG A 119 4.52 -15.94 18.67
C ARG A 119 4.68 -14.54 18.09
N PRO A 120 3.62 -13.72 18.01
CA PRO A 120 3.76 -12.34 17.62
C PRO A 120 4.62 -11.54 18.63
N ASP A 121 5.38 -10.57 18.14
CA ASP A 121 6.10 -9.62 19.00
C ASP A 121 5.12 -8.59 19.55
N TYR A 122 4.20 -8.11 18.71
CA TYR A 122 3.33 -6.98 19.01
C TYR A 122 1.89 -7.24 18.60
N VAL A 123 1.00 -6.46 19.17
CA VAL A 123 -0.42 -6.39 18.80
C VAL A 123 -0.91 -4.94 18.91
N ILE A 124 -1.76 -4.53 17.98
CA ILE A 124 -2.58 -3.33 18.15
C ILE A 124 -3.96 -3.78 18.64
N PRO A 125 -4.38 -3.45 19.87
CA PRO A 125 -5.68 -3.86 20.38
C PRO A 125 -6.85 -3.26 19.59
N PHE A 126 -7.96 -4.01 19.50
CA PHE A 126 -9.21 -3.45 18.98
C PHE A 126 -9.66 -2.25 19.81
N LYS A 127 -10.00 -1.15 19.15
CA LYS A 127 -10.64 0.03 19.77
C LYS A 127 -12.14 0.09 19.50
N ILE A 128 -12.54 -0.44 18.38
CA ILE A 128 -13.92 -0.42 17.94
C ILE A 128 -14.48 -1.81 18.22
N ASP A 129 -15.52 -1.87 19.02
CA ASP A 129 -16.24 -3.10 19.35
C ASP A 129 -17.14 -3.54 18.19
N LYS A 130 -17.79 -4.70 18.37
CA LYS A 130 -18.65 -5.29 17.35
C LYS A 130 -19.85 -4.38 16.98
N GLU A 131 -20.42 -3.68 17.93
CA GLU A 131 -21.57 -2.78 17.69
C GLU A 131 -21.12 -1.52 16.94
N GLY A 132 -19.95 -0.98 17.25
CA GLY A 132 -19.31 0.09 16.50
C GLY A 132 -19.03 -0.32 15.05
N ALA A 133 -18.51 -1.53 14.85
CA ALA A 133 -18.26 -2.08 13.52
C ALA A 133 -19.55 -2.26 12.70
N LYS A 134 -20.63 -2.77 13.31
CA LYS A 134 -21.94 -2.86 12.65
C LYS A 134 -22.49 -1.48 12.27
N THR A 135 -22.32 -0.50 13.15
CA THR A 135 -22.75 0.89 12.89
C THR A 135 -21.96 1.49 11.75
N ALA A 136 -20.64 1.30 11.71
CA ALA A 136 -19.78 1.75 10.61
C ALA A 136 -20.17 1.10 9.27
N LEU A 137 -20.48 -0.20 9.26
CA LEU A 137 -20.97 -0.92 8.09
C LEU A 137 -22.33 -0.37 7.60
N LYS A 138 -23.28 -0.14 8.51
CA LYS A 138 -24.57 0.48 8.18
C LYS A 138 -24.39 1.88 7.55
N ASN A 139 -23.49 2.68 8.13
CA ASN A 139 -23.16 4.01 7.60
C ASN A 139 -22.48 3.94 6.24
N PHE A 140 -21.57 3.00 6.02
CA PHE A 140 -20.92 2.78 4.73
C PHE A 140 -21.93 2.43 3.62
N MET A 141 -22.97 1.66 3.95
CA MET A 141 -24.04 1.30 2.99
C MET A 141 -25.12 2.35 2.84
N LYS A 142 -25.22 3.32 3.76
CA LYS A 142 -26.26 4.36 3.77
C LYS A 142 -26.20 5.22 2.50
N GLY A 143 -27.36 5.47 1.90
CA GLY A 143 -27.48 6.32 0.70
C GLY A 143 -27.11 5.65 -0.62
N LYS A 144 -26.63 4.40 -0.59
CA LYS A 144 -26.26 3.64 -1.80
C LYS A 144 -27.49 2.95 -2.40
N ARG A 145 -28.28 3.71 -3.15
CA ARG A 145 -29.60 3.30 -3.67
C ARG A 145 -29.60 2.08 -4.61
N LEU A 146 -28.45 1.78 -5.22
CA LEU A 146 -28.29 0.65 -6.14
C LEU A 146 -27.85 -0.63 -5.45
N LEU A 147 -27.66 -0.61 -4.11
CA LEU A 147 -27.28 -1.78 -3.35
C LEU A 147 -28.47 -2.78 -3.26
N PRO A 148 -28.23 -4.09 -3.44
CA PRO A 148 -29.25 -5.10 -3.21
C PRO A 148 -29.75 -5.09 -1.75
N ASP A 149 -31.06 -5.29 -1.52
CA ASP A 149 -31.64 -5.25 -0.17
C ASP A 149 -31.09 -6.36 0.74
N SER A 150 -30.64 -7.46 0.15
CA SER A 150 -30.00 -8.55 0.89
C SER A 150 -28.72 -8.15 1.64
N PHE A 151 -28.05 -7.05 1.27
CA PHE A 151 -26.83 -6.57 1.94
C PHE A 151 -27.13 -5.79 3.22
N THR A 152 -28.30 -5.21 3.33
CA THR A 152 -28.72 -4.40 4.49
C THR A 152 -29.46 -5.21 5.55
N SER A 153 -29.61 -6.54 5.36
CA SER A 153 -30.27 -7.39 6.34
C SER A 153 -29.46 -7.51 7.63
N GLU A 154 -30.12 -7.44 8.78
CA GLU A 154 -29.48 -7.49 10.11
C GLU A 154 -28.67 -8.77 10.32
N ASN A 155 -29.21 -9.92 9.93
CA ASN A 155 -28.51 -11.21 10.07
C ASN A 155 -27.15 -11.24 9.36
N ARG A 156 -26.97 -10.49 8.26
CA ARG A 156 -25.67 -10.39 7.58
C ARG A 156 -24.74 -9.42 8.27
N ILE A 157 -25.27 -8.31 8.75
CA ILE A 157 -24.48 -7.34 9.50
C ILE A 157 -23.95 -7.96 10.79
N ASP A 158 -24.74 -8.80 11.43
CA ASP A 158 -24.36 -9.54 12.64
C ASP A 158 -23.26 -10.58 12.43
N SER A 159 -23.05 -11.00 11.17
CA SER A 159 -21.99 -11.94 10.79
C SER A 159 -20.60 -11.31 10.71
N ILE A 160 -20.46 -9.99 11.00
CA ILE A 160 -19.15 -9.34 11.06
C ILE A 160 -18.29 -9.94 12.17
N GLN A 161 -17.05 -10.27 11.87
CA GLN A 161 -16.10 -10.89 12.80
C GLN A 161 -14.85 -10.02 12.94
N GLY A 162 -14.37 -9.91 14.19
CA GLY A 162 -13.07 -9.32 14.50
C GLY A 162 -11.98 -10.37 14.36
N ILE A 163 -10.98 -10.08 13.56
CA ILE A 163 -9.82 -10.93 13.35
C ILE A 163 -8.55 -10.11 13.44
N TYR A 164 -7.57 -10.65 14.10
CA TYR A 164 -6.21 -10.14 14.02
C TYR A 164 -5.52 -10.72 12.79
N VAL A 165 -5.03 -9.84 11.93
CA VAL A 165 -4.32 -10.22 10.70
C VAL A 165 -2.82 -10.11 10.95
N PRO A 166 -2.01 -11.10 10.52
CA PRO A 166 -0.56 -11.09 10.65
C PRO A 166 0.06 -10.05 9.71
N PHE A 167 0.99 -9.25 10.24
CA PHE A 167 1.79 -8.31 9.48
C PHE A 167 3.26 -8.43 9.86
N TRP A 168 4.12 -8.34 8.87
CA TRP A 168 5.53 -8.08 9.04
C TRP A 168 5.77 -6.58 9.01
N LEU A 169 6.43 -6.07 10.03
CA LEU A 169 6.76 -4.65 10.18
C LEU A 169 8.25 -4.48 9.94
N PHE A 170 8.59 -3.66 8.97
CA PHE A 170 9.95 -3.42 8.54
C PHE A 170 10.43 -2.04 8.97
N ASP A 171 11.51 -1.99 9.77
CA ASP A 171 12.18 -0.76 10.15
C ASP A 171 13.49 -0.66 9.37
N ALA A 172 13.79 0.50 8.79
CA ALA A 172 15.05 0.75 8.09
C ALA A 172 15.35 2.24 7.99
N ASP A 173 16.64 2.56 7.93
CA ASP A 173 17.14 3.87 7.54
C ASP A 173 17.57 3.81 6.08
N ALA A 174 16.96 4.64 5.24
CA ALA A 174 17.27 4.76 3.82
C ALA A 174 18.19 5.95 3.58
N ASP A 175 19.44 5.69 3.22
CA ASP A 175 20.36 6.70 2.69
C ASP A 175 20.17 6.73 1.17
N ALA A 176 19.68 7.85 0.66
CA ALA A 176 19.27 7.95 -0.72
C ALA A 176 19.91 9.12 -1.46
N SER A 177 20.31 8.89 -2.69
CA SER A 177 20.72 9.92 -3.65
C SER A 177 19.96 9.73 -4.96
N MET A 178 19.41 10.83 -5.48
CA MET A 178 18.55 10.82 -6.66
C MET A 178 18.89 11.97 -7.60
N SER A 179 18.80 11.70 -8.89
CA SER A 179 18.81 12.74 -9.90
C SER A 179 17.47 12.81 -10.62
N PHE A 180 17.05 14.03 -10.92
CA PHE A 180 15.79 14.32 -11.58
C PHE A 180 16.02 15.14 -12.82
N ARG A 181 15.27 14.86 -13.88
CA ARG A 181 15.08 15.74 -15.02
C ARG A 181 13.89 16.64 -14.73
N ALA A 182 14.12 17.94 -14.67
CA ALA A 182 13.07 18.92 -14.41
C ALA A 182 12.94 19.90 -15.56
N THR A 183 11.73 20.44 -15.80
CA THR A 183 11.50 21.42 -16.85
C THR A 183 10.87 22.67 -16.27
N ARG A 184 11.21 23.82 -16.85
CA ARG A 184 10.55 25.10 -16.59
C ARG A 184 10.04 25.67 -17.90
N LEU A 185 8.77 26.05 -17.90
CA LEU A 185 8.12 26.67 -19.04
C LEU A 185 8.10 28.19 -18.86
N SER A 186 8.45 28.92 -19.91
CA SER A 186 8.28 30.37 -20.01
C SER A 186 7.48 30.68 -21.25
N HIS A 187 6.43 31.47 -21.09
CA HIS A 187 5.52 31.87 -22.16
C HIS A 187 5.59 33.38 -22.36
N TRP A 188 5.67 33.79 -23.59
CA TRP A 188 5.50 35.21 -24.00
C TRP A 188 4.87 35.25 -25.38
N SER A 189 4.32 36.39 -25.74
CA SER A 189 3.71 36.58 -27.05
C SER A 189 4.16 37.92 -27.63
N ASP A 190 4.23 37.99 -28.94
CA ASP A 190 4.28 39.24 -29.71
C ASP A 190 2.96 39.40 -30.48
N SER A 191 2.89 40.41 -31.35
CA SER A 191 1.71 40.71 -32.17
C SER A 191 1.31 39.61 -33.17
N ARG A 192 2.17 38.61 -33.42
CA ARG A 192 1.97 37.56 -34.43
C ARG A 192 2.03 36.16 -33.88
N TYR A 193 2.80 35.91 -32.80
CA TYR A 193 3.11 34.56 -32.32
C TYR A 193 3.06 34.47 -30.80
N ASN A 194 2.66 33.26 -30.33
CA ASN A 194 2.84 32.83 -28.96
C ASN A 194 4.09 31.94 -28.87
N TYR A 195 5.00 32.30 -27.98
CA TYR A 195 6.24 31.56 -27.77
C TYR A 195 6.16 30.76 -26.48
N THR A 196 6.70 29.55 -26.54
CA THR A 196 6.91 28.71 -25.35
C THR A 196 8.34 28.26 -25.33
N ARG A 197 9.07 28.64 -24.30
CA ARG A 197 10.42 28.17 -24.05
C ARG A 197 10.40 27.12 -22.96
N THR A 198 10.94 25.92 -23.26
CA THR A 198 11.16 24.87 -22.27
C THR A 198 12.63 24.86 -21.90
N SER A 199 12.93 25.14 -20.63
CA SER A 199 14.29 25.01 -20.07
C SER A 199 14.39 23.69 -19.30
N TYR A 200 15.47 22.96 -19.51
CA TYR A 200 15.74 21.66 -18.88
C TYR A 200 16.75 21.82 -17.76
N PHE A 201 16.52 21.11 -16.66
CA PHE A 201 17.39 21.15 -15.49
C PHE A 201 17.64 19.73 -15.00
N GLN A 202 18.86 19.49 -14.57
CA GLN A 202 19.19 18.36 -13.73
C GLN A 202 19.13 18.82 -12.28
N VAL A 203 18.37 18.10 -11.46
CA VAL A 203 18.23 18.40 -10.03
C VAL A 203 18.72 17.19 -9.25
N LEU A 204 19.66 17.42 -8.33
CA LEU A 204 20.18 16.38 -7.46
C LEU A 204 19.60 16.55 -6.07
N ARG A 205 19.28 15.42 -5.43
CA ARG A 205 18.84 15.35 -4.03
C ARG A 205 19.53 14.17 -3.37
N ALA A 206 20.01 14.40 -2.16
CA ALA A 206 20.56 13.36 -1.30
C ALA A 206 20.14 13.60 0.15
N GLY A 207 20.02 12.54 0.93
CA GLY A 207 19.68 12.60 2.34
C GLY A 207 19.18 11.27 2.88
N ASN A 208 18.81 11.26 4.16
CA ASN A 208 18.37 10.08 4.87
C ASN A 208 16.90 10.19 5.23
N ILE A 209 16.19 9.08 5.15
CA ILE A 209 14.81 8.92 5.62
C ILE A 209 14.75 7.66 6.48
N SER A 210 14.26 7.80 7.70
CA SER A 210 13.97 6.67 8.57
C SER A 210 12.55 6.17 8.33
N PHE A 211 12.42 4.89 8.19
CA PHE A 211 11.16 4.17 8.09
C PHE A 211 10.95 3.34 9.35
N ASP A 212 9.83 3.57 10.02
CA ASP A 212 9.43 2.85 11.21
C ASP A 212 8.13 2.11 10.94
N LYS A 213 8.15 0.79 11.10
CA LYS A 213 6.99 -0.10 10.97
C LYS A 213 6.28 -0.04 9.61
N VAL A 214 7.05 -0.18 8.53
CA VAL A 214 6.47 -0.35 7.20
C VAL A 214 5.74 -1.70 7.15
N PRO A 215 4.40 -1.72 7.08
CA PRO A 215 3.65 -2.96 7.20
C PRO A 215 3.61 -3.71 5.88
N VAL A 216 3.74 -5.02 5.95
CA VAL A 216 3.47 -5.95 4.84
C VAL A 216 2.60 -7.08 5.36
N ASP A 217 1.50 -7.35 4.68
CA ASP A 217 0.57 -8.42 5.03
C ASP A 217 1.24 -9.79 4.97
N GLY A 218 1.03 -10.61 6.00
CA GLY A 218 1.53 -11.97 6.11
C GLY A 218 0.51 -13.05 5.72
N SER A 219 -0.63 -12.69 5.09
CA SER A 219 -1.72 -13.61 4.77
C SER A 219 -2.11 -13.61 3.29
N LYS A 220 -1.97 -14.74 2.60
CA LYS A 220 -2.48 -14.93 1.23
C LYS A 220 -4.01 -14.92 1.11
N LYS A 221 -4.72 -15.04 2.22
CA LYS A 221 -6.19 -15.11 2.24
C LYS A 221 -6.85 -13.75 2.16
N MET A 222 -6.08 -12.72 2.49
CA MET A 222 -6.49 -11.34 2.32
C MET A 222 -5.83 -10.77 1.08
N ASP A 223 -6.56 -10.01 0.30
CA ASP A 223 -6.00 -9.29 -0.84
C ASP A 223 -5.15 -8.12 -0.32
N ASP A 224 -3.86 -8.07 -0.69
CA ASP A 224 -2.91 -7.03 -0.27
C ASP A 224 -3.48 -5.63 -0.49
N THR A 225 -4.21 -5.41 -1.60
CA THR A 225 -4.86 -4.13 -1.92
C THR A 225 -5.86 -3.72 -0.85
N TYR A 226 -6.59 -4.69 -0.26
CA TYR A 226 -7.50 -4.43 0.84
C TYR A 226 -6.73 -4.10 2.11
N MET A 227 -5.68 -4.85 2.43
CA MET A 227 -4.88 -4.63 3.63
C MET A 227 -4.17 -3.28 3.59
N GLU A 228 -3.56 -2.91 2.48
CA GLU A 228 -2.97 -1.58 2.28
C GLU A 228 -4.03 -0.46 2.34
N ALA A 229 -5.21 -0.70 1.79
CA ALA A 229 -6.29 0.29 1.83
C ALA A 229 -6.84 0.53 3.25
N LEU A 230 -6.66 -0.41 4.19
CA LEU A 230 -7.04 -0.23 5.60
C LEU A 230 -6.09 0.70 6.38
N GLU A 231 -4.88 0.90 5.89
CA GLU A 231 -3.93 1.82 6.52
C GLU A 231 -4.43 3.28 6.49
N PRO A 232 -4.00 4.17 7.38
CA PRO A 232 -2.94 3.96 8.37
C PRO A 232 -3.45 3.32 9.68
N TYR A 233 -2.52 2.63 10.36
CA TYR A 233 -2.66 2.26 11.77
C TYR A 233 -1.84 3.22 12.63
N ASP A 234 -2.29 3.48 13.85
CA ASP A 234 -1.54 4.25 14.85
C ASP A 234 -0.65 3.31 15.67
N TYR A 235 0.60 3.18 15.24
CA TYR A 235 1.59 2.31 15.88
C TYR A 235 2.03 2.79 17.27
N SER A 236 1.72 4.03 17.67
CA SER A 236 1.98 4.50 19.03
C SER A 236 1.19 3.73 20.10
N GLN A 237 0.12 3.04 19.67
CA GLN A 237 -0.75 2.24 20.54
C GLN A 237 -0.46 0.73 20.43
N MET A 238 0.57 0.37 19.69
CA MET A 238 1.05 -0.99 19.62
C MET A 238 1.68 -1.39 20.96
N VAL A 239 1.32 -2.57 21.44
CA VAL A 239 1.79 -3.12 22.71
C VAL A 239 2.46 -4.46 22.47
N GLU A 240 3.25 -4.94 23.43
CA GLU A 240 3.79 -6.30 23.41
C GLU A 240 2.63 -7.30 23.37
N PHE A 241 2.77 -8.32 22.56
CA PHE A 241 1.73 -9.35 22.41
C PHE A 241 1.52 -10.12 23.71
N GLY A 242 0.26 -10.39 23.99
CA GLY A 242 -0.20 -11.30 25.05
C GLY A 242 -1.51 -11.97 24.63
N THR A 243 -1.67 -13.24 25.00
CA THR A 243 -2.87 -14.03 24.66
C THR A 243 -4.20 -13.44 25.14
N PRO A 244 -4.28 -12.65 26.22
CA PRO A 244 -5.54 -12.00 26.61
C PRO A 244 -6.14 -11.09 25.53
N TYR A 245 -5.33 -10.54 24.62
CA TYR A 245 -5.85 -9.72 23.53
C TYR A 245 -6.63 -10.50 22.48
N LEU A 246 -6.45 -11.84 22.44
CA LEU A 246 -7.20 -12.71 21.54
C LEU A 246 -8.60 -13.07 22.09
N ALA A 247 -8.89 -12.78 23.37
CA ALA A 247 -10.17 -13.15 23.98
C ALA A 247 -11.36 -12.51 23.26
N GLY A 248 -12.25 -13.34 22.69
CA GLY A 248 -13.41 -12.90 21.91
C GLY A 248 -13.12 -12.52 20.45
N TYR A 249 -11.88 -12.66 19.99
CA TYR A 249 -11.43 -12.42 18.62
C TYR A 249 -10.73 -13.64 18.06
N PHE A 250 -10.60 -13.68 16.74
CA PHE A 250 -9.77 -14.65 16.05
C PHE A 250 -8.44 -14.02 15.65
N ALA A 251 -7.41 -14.83 15.47
CA ALA A 251 -6.18 -14.43 14.81
C ALA A 251 -5.96 -15.32 13.57
N ASP A 252 -5.59 -14.70 12.46
CA ASP A 252 -5.14 -15.43 11.28
C ASP A 252 -3.68 -15.87 11.50
N ARG A 253 -3.36 -17.06 11.02
CA ARG A 253 -2.00 -17.56 10.98
C ARG A 253 -1.32 -17.05 9.72
N TYR A 254 -0.09 -16.51 9.84
CA TYR A 254 0.67 -16.14 8.66
C TYR A 254 0.92 -17.37 7.77
N ASP A 255 0.82 -17.18 6.47
CA ASP A 255 1.16 -18.14 5.42
C ASP A 255 2.11 -17.54 4.36
N VAL A 256 2.54 -16.28 4.59
CA VAL A 256 3.67 -15.62 3.93
C VAL A 256 4.68 -15.28 5.01
N ASP A 257 5.89 -15.81 4.89
CA ASP A 257 6.97 -15.55 5.85
C ASP A 257 7.60 -14.16 5.63
N ALA A 258 8.48 -13.77 6.55
CA ALA A 258 9.17 -12.48 6.51
C ALA A 258 10.01 -12.32 5.25
N ASP A 259 10.73 -13.37 4.85
CA ASP A 259 11.63 -13.35 3.69
C ASP A 259 10.83 -13.17 2.39
N ALA A 260 9.70 -13.86 2.25
CA ALA A 260 8.80 -13.72 1.12
C ALA A 260 8.13 -12.33 1.06
N SER A 261 8.01 -11.64 2.20
CA SER A 261 7.44 -10.30 2.32
C SER A 261 8.44 -9.18 2.02
N THR A 262 9.74 -9.48 2.07
CA THR A 262 10.85 -8.53 1.86
C THR A 262 10.78 -7.75 0.54
N PRO A 263 10.52 -8.37 -0.63
CA PRO A 263 10.44 -7.62 -1.89
C PRO A 263 9.35 -6.54 -1.86
N ARG A 264 8.23 -6.82 -1.20
CA ARG A 264 7.14 -5.85 -1.05
C ARG A 264 7.52 -4.70 -0.13
N ALA A 265 8.22 -4.99 0.98
CA ALA A 265 8.76 -3.96 1.87
C ALA A 265 9.73 -3.04 1.13
N ASN A 266 10.66 -3.61 0.36
CA ASN A 266 11.64 -2.88 -0.44
C ASN A 266 10.94 -1.95 -1.45
N GLU A 267 9.92 -2.45 -2.16
CA GLU A 267 9.12 -1.66 -3.09
C GLU A 267 8.43 -0.49 -2.40
N ARG A 268 7.81 -0.71 -1.24
CA ARG A 268 7.12 0.33 -0.46
C ARG A 268 8.09 1.41 0.03
N ILE A 269 9.25 1.01 0.56
CA ILE A 269 10.30 1.92 1.01
C ILE A 269 10.84 2.73 -0.17
N LYS A 270 11.17 2.07 -1.29
CA LYS A 270 11.66 2.71 -2.52
C LYS A 270 10.66 3.74 -3.04
N ASN A 271 9.39 3.37 -3.19
CA ASN A 271 8.34 4.26 -3.68
C ASN A 271 8.11 5.45 -2.75
N SER A 272 8.12 5.24 -1.44
CA SER A 272 7.96 6.30 -0.44
C SER A 272 9.16 7.25 -0.45
N THR A 273 10.39 6.73 -0.56
CA THR A 273 11.61 7.52 -0.68
C THR A 273 11.59 8.38 -1.94
N VAL A 274 11.28 7.79 -3.10
CA VAL A 274 11.16 8.53 -4.38
C VAL A 274 10.11 9.62 -4.28
N SER A 275 8.95 9.33 -3.68
CA SER A 275 7.88 10.31 -3.48
C SER A 275 8.32 11.46 -2.58
N ALA A 276 8.96 11.16 -1.46
CA ALA A 276 9.46 12.16 -0.52
C ALA A 276 10.49 13.09 -1.18
N PHE A 277 11.49 12.53 -1.87
CA PHE A 277 12.50 13.33 -2.58
C PHE A 277 11.90 14.15 -3.72
N THR A 278 10.98 13.57 -4.51
CA THR A 278 10.28 14.29 -5.59
C THR A 278 9.52 15.50 -5.04
N SER A 279 8.90 15.37 -3.87
CA SER A 279 8.17 16.47 -3.22
C SER A 279 9.05 17.66 -2.84
N THR A 280 10.36 17.46 -2.69
CA THR A 280 11.34 18.52 -2.42
C THR A 280 11.74 19.31 -3.67
N VAL A 281 11.48 18.79 -4.86
CA VAL A 281 11.82 19.44 -6.13
C VAL A 281 10.68 20.37 -6.54
N LYS A 282 10.79 21.64 -6.13
CA LYS A 282 9.76 22.67 -6.36
C LYS A 282 10.19 23.71 -7.40
N GLY A 283 9.22 24.37 -8.02
CA GLY A 283 9.45 25.47 -8.96
C GLY A 283 9.70 25.04 -10.40
N TYR A 284 9.37 23.81 -10.74
CA TYR A 284 9.44 23.25 -12.09
C TYR A 284 8.04 22.85 -12.58
N ALA A 285 7.87 22.88 -13.91
CA ALA A 285 6.61 22.47 -14.56
C ALA A 285 6.46 20.94 -14.59
N SER A 286 7.58 20.22 -14.72
CA SER A 286 7.64 18.77 -14.59
C SER A 286 8.93 18.36 -13.86
N CYS A 287 8.86 17.20 -13.20
CA CYS A 287 9.99 16.59 -12.52
C CYS A 287 9.86 15.07 -12.65
N THR A 288 10.89 14.43 -13.22
CA THR A 288 10.91 12.98 -13.41
C THR A 288 12.22 12.42 -12.87
N PRO A 289 12.21 11.39 -12.00
CA PRO A 289 13.43 10.75 -11.55
C PRO A 289 14.15 10.06 -12.72
N VAL A 290 15.48 10.19 -12.78
CA VAL A 290 16.35 9.61 -13.80
C VAL A 290 17.22 8.51 -13.22
N SER A 291 17.78 8.73 -12.03
CA SER A 291 18.52 7.73 -11.29
C SER A 291 18.13 7.78 -9.82
N THR A 292 18.13 6.62 -9.21
CA THR A 292 17.77 6.42 -7.81
C THR A 292 18.76 5.43 -7.21
N ASN A 293 19.48 5.86 -6.19
CA ASN A 293 20.34 5.00 -5.38
C ASN A 293 19.81 5.08 -3.96
N ILE A 294 19.42 3.92 -3.40
CA ILE A 294 18.89 3.79 -2.04
C ILE A 294 19.64 2.67 -1.35
N ASN A 295 20.33 2.99 -0.28
CA ASN A 295 21.01 2.03 0.58
C ASN A 295 20.26 1.94 1.91
N LEU A 296 19.87 0.71 2.31
CA LEU A 296 19.15 0.49 3.56
C LEU A 296 20.12 -0.01 4.65
N THR A 297 20.03 0.62 5.81
CA THR A 297 20.76 0.28 7.03
C THR A 297 19.80 0.18 8.21
N GLY A 298 20.26 -0.27 9.38
CA GLY A 298 19.42 -0.34 10.59
C GLY A 298 18.21 -1.28 10.45
N LYS A 299 18.32 -2.30 9.60
CA LYS A 299 17.22 -3.18 9.21
C LYS A 299 16.73 -4.05 10.36
N LYS A 300 15.43 -4.01 10.64
CA LYS A 300 14.77 -4.84 11.64
C LYS A 300 13.41 -5.29 11.13
N ILE A 301 13.07 -6.55 11.38
CA ILE A 301 11.75 -7.11 11.09
C ILE A 301 11.07 -7.46 12.42
N SER A 302 9.79 -7.15 12.53
CA SER A 302 8.97 -7.53 13.69
C SER A 302 7.67 -8.15 13.21
N TYR A 303 7.14 -9.12 13.96
CA TYR A 303 5.86 -9.76 13.70
C TYR A 303 4.76 -9.12 14.54
N ALA A 304 3.69 -8.64 13.93
CA ALA A 304 2.60 -7.97 14.61
C ALA A 304 1.22 -8.47 14.18
N LEU A 305 0.26 -8.41 15.10
CA LEU A 305 -1.15 -8.65 14.83
C LEU A 305 -1.91 -7.33 14.79
N LEU A 306 -2.56 -7.05 13.65
CA LEU A 306 -3.34 -5.83 13.45
C LEU A 306 -4.85 -6.11 13.42
N PRO A 307 -5.68 -5.27 14.06
CA PRO A 307 -7.10 -5.54 14.24
C PRO A 307 -7.90 -5.20 12.97
N VAL A 308 -8.67 -6.16 12.46
CA VAL A 308 -9.51 -6.01 11.29
C VAL A 308 -10.91 -6.59 11.57
N TRP A 309 -11.94 -5.80 11.31
CA TRP A 309 -13.30 -6.30 11.21
C TRP A 309 -13.58 -6.78 9.79
N LEU A 310 -14.00 -8.03 9.63
CA LEU A 310 -14.18 -8.67 8.34
C LEU A 310 -15.62 -9.17 8.19
N LEU A 311 -16.20 -8.94 7.02
CA LEU A 311 -17.47 -9.49 6.60
C LEU A 311 -17.39 -9.97 5.16
N ASN A 312 -17.60 -11.27 4.94
CA ASN A 312 -17.72 -11.86 3.63
C ASN A 312 -19.18 -12.21 3.32
N THR A 313 -19.66 -11.76 2.17
CA THR A 313 -21.05 -11.92 1.74
C THR A 313 -21.10 -12.44 0.31
N LYS A 314 -21.82 -13.54 0.09
CA LYS A 314 -22.06 -14.08 -1.25
C LYS A 314 -23.31 -13.44 -1.88
N TYR A 315 -23.17 -12.97 -3.12
CA TYR A 315 -24.27 -12.45 -3.92
C TYR A 315 -24.07 -12.83 -5.39
N LYS A 316 -25.03 -13.57 -5.97
CA LYS A 316 -24.95 -14.05 -7.36
C LYS A 316 -23.63 -14.77 -7.66
N ASP A 317 -23.28 -15.76 -6.83
CA ASP A 317 -22.08 -16.58 -6.93
C ASP A 317 -20.73 -15.84 -6.82
N GLN A 318 -20.77 -14.54 -6.49
CA GLN A 318 -19.57 -13.74 -6.18
C GLN A 318 -19.48 -13.46 -4.67
N THR A 319 -18.28 -13.54 -4.14
CA THR A 319 -17.98 -13.13 -2.77
C THR A 319 -17.61 -11.65 -2.75
N TYR A 320 -18.26 -10.93 -1.85
CA TYR A 320 -17.99 -9.50 -1.58
C TYR A 320 -17.40 -9.40 -0.19
N THR A 321 -16.15 -8.91 -0.13
CA THR A 321 -15.42 -8.71 1.11
C THR A 321 -15.54 -7.27 1.55
N PHE A 322 -15.86 -7.09 2.82
CA PHE A 322 -15.86 -5.81 3.51
C PHE A 322 -14.88 -5.92 4.66
N ALA A 323 -13.98 -4.97 4.73
CA ALA A 323 -13.02 -4.91 5.81
C ALA A 323 -13.01 -3.53 6.46
N MET A 324 -12.77 -3.48 7.77
CA MET A 324 -12.65 -2.23 8.52
C MET A 324 -11.47 -2.33 9.47
N ASN A 325 -10.66 -1.28 9.49
CA ASN A 325 -9.62 -1.13 10.48
C ASN A 325 -10.22 -1.07 11.89
N GLY A 326 -9.89 -2.04 12.74
CA GLY A 326 -10.45 -2.19 14.09
C GLY A 326 -10.01 -1.10 15.07
N GLN A 327 -8.99 -0.32 14.70
CA GLN A 327 -8.49 0.78 15.49
C GLN A 327 -9.08 2.14 15.03
N THR A 328 -9.00 2.44 13.73
CA THR A 328 -9.35 3.76 13.19
C THR A 328 -10.79 3.85 12.65
N GLY A 329 -11.44 2.72 12.40
CA GLY A 329 -12.76 2.67 11.79
C GLY A 329 -12.78 2.89 10.27
N LYS A 330 -11.62 3.00 9.63
CA LYS A 330 -11.54 3.13 8.18
C LYS A 330 -12.14 1.90 7.52
N PHE A 331 -13.15 2.11 6.69
CA PHE A 331 -13.93 1.05 6.08
C PHE A 331 -13.66 0.94 4.57
N ILE A 332 -13.48 -0.27 4.08
CA ILE A 332 -13.29 -0.56 2.67
C ILE A 332 -14.21 -1.72 2.23
N GLY A 333 -14.56 -1.75 0.97
CA GLY A 333 -15.35 -2.85 0.39
C GLY A 333 -15.91 -2.49 -0.98
N LYS A 334 -16.06 -3.49 -1.82
CA LYS A 334 -16.73 -3.36 -3.12
C LYS A 334 -18.22 -3.68 -2.94
N LEU A 335 -19.08 -2.81 -3.44
CA LEU A 335 -20.52 -3.00 -3.37
C LEU A 335 -21.07 -3.46 -4.72
N PRO A 336 -21.92 -4.50 -4.74
CA PRO A 336 -22.57 -4.91 -5.97
C PRO A 336 -23.65 -3.91 -6.37
N VAL A 337 -23.86 -3.82 -7.67
CA VAL A 337 -24.97 -3.02 -8.23
C VAL A 337 -26.12 -3.95 -8.59
N ASP A 338 -27.29 -3.68 -8.03
CA ASP A 338 -28.54 -4.36 -8.44
C ASP A 338 -28.99 -3.84 -9.78
N ARG A 339 -28.88 -4.69 -10.83
CA ARG A 339 -29.26 -4.33 -12.20
C ARG A 339 -30.74 -3.97 -12.33
N LYS A 340 -31.64 -4.57 -11.52
CA LYS A 340 -33.07 -4.22 -11.53
C LYS A 340 -33.29 -2.79 -11.00
N LYS A 341 -32.65 -2.45 -9.88
CA LYS A 341 -32.67 -1.08 -9.32
C LYS A 341 -32.03 -0.09 -10.28
N TYR A 342 -30.91 -0.44 -10.91
CA TYR A 342 -30.23 0.40 -11.90
C TYR A 342 -31.15 0.80 -13.04
N TRP A 343 -31.79 -0.17 -13.72
CA TRP A 343 -32.71 0.10 -14.82
C TRP A 343 -33.95 0.87 -14.38
N LYS A 344 -34.47 0.60 -13.17
CA LYS A 344 -35.58 1.39 -12.59
C LYS A 344 -35.20 2.85 -12.41
N TYR A 345 -34.03 3.13 -11.79
CA TYR A 345 -33.58 4.52 -11.59
C TYR A 345 -33.23 5.20 -12.93
N TRP A 346 -32.62 4.46 -13.86
CA TRP A 346 -32.36 4.96 -15.21
C TRP A 346 -33.64 5.40 -15.92
N GLY A 347 -34.67 4.58 -15.87
CA GLY A 347 -35.99 4.91 -16.45
C GLY A 347 -36.64 6.15 -15.81
N ILE A 348 -36.55 6.27 -14.47
CA ILE A 348 -37.06 7.46 -13.76
C ILE A 348 -36.29 8.71 -14.19
N VAL A 349 -34.97 8.66 -14.23
CA VAL A 349 -34.15 9.81 -14.66
C VAL A 349 -34.44 10.18 -16.11
N ALA A 350 -34.52 9.19 -17.01
CA ALA A 350 -34.86 9.44 -18.39
C ALA A 350 -36.23 10.09 -18.58
N ALA A 351 -37.24 9.62 -17.82
CA ALA A 351 -38.57 10.22 -17.85
C ALA A 351 -38.58 11.66 -17.34
N ILE A 352 -37.88 11.94 -16.23
CA ILE A 352 -37.78 13.31 -15.69
C ILE A 352 -37.04 14.21 -16.69
N THR A 353 -35.93 13.76 -17.27
CA THR A 353 -35.16 14.52 -18.26
C THR A 353 -36.02 14.84 -19.50
N ALA A 354 -36.74 13.84 -20.01
CA ALA A 354 -37.66 14.04 -21.15
C ALA A 354 -38.76 15.07 -20.82
N ALA A 355 -39.36 14.99 -19.64
CA ALA A 355 -40.37 15.93 -19.20
C ALA A 355 -39.82 17.37 -19.09
N VAL A 356 -38.62 17.53 -18.52
CA VAL A 356 -37.95 18.85 -18.41
C VAL A 356 -37.62 19.41 -19.80
N CYS A 357 -37.06 18.59 -20.70
CA CYS A 357 -36.75 19.00 -22.07
C CYS A 357 -38.01 19.40 -22.82
N PHE A 358 -39.11 18.66 -22.64
CA PHE A 358 -40.42 19.00 -23.25
C PHE A 358 -40.97 20.32 -22.72
N ALA A 359 -40.92 20.52 -21.40
CA ALA A 359 -41.35 21.78 -20.78
C ALA A 359 -40.52 22.99 -21.25
N LEU A 360 -39.19 22.84 -21.37
CA LEU A 360 -38.30 23.87 -21.89
C LEU A 360 -38.56 24.19 -23.36
N SER A 361 -38.83 23.18 -24.21
CA SER A 361 -39.16 23.39 -25.61
C SER A 361 -40.47 24.18 -25.78
N TRP A 362 -41.42 23.98 -24.87
CA TRP A 362 -42.70 24.72 -24.86
C TRP A 362 -42.56 26.17 -24.40
N LEU A 363 -41.55 26.46 -23.56
CA LEU A 363 -41.25 27.79 -23.06
C LEU A 363 -40.49 28.67 -24.09
N ILE A 364 -39.81 28.03 -25.06
CA ILE A 364 -38.97 28.68 -26.08
C ILE A 364 -39.77 28.90 -27.40
N MET A 365 -40.88 28.17 -27.58
CA MET A 365 -41.86 28.40 -28.65
C MET A 365 -42.89 29.47 -28.26
#